data_be47ac8e554eade6cc9895d319926210
#
_entry.id   be47ac8e554eade6cc9895d319926210
#
_cell.length_a   1.000
_cell.length_b   1.000
_cell.length_c   1.000
_cell.angle_alpha   90.00
_cell.angle_beta   90.00
_cell.angle_gamma   90.00
#
_symmetry.space_group_name_H-M   'P 1'
#
loop_
_entity.id
_entity.type
_entity.pdbx_description
1 polymer ?
#
loop_
_entity_poly.entity_id
_entity_poly.type
_entity_poly.pdbx_seq_one_letter_code
_entity_poly.pdbx_strand_id
1 'polypeptide(L)'
;MKRVLGICSAFVFIFLGTPPAQANTTVFLSEPSHRQINGQFIDDALRTSLGISGRLGQLVFNPPVGHRTWVIDPALIEDVTAMSNGYTLTSGATGTGDVAAEMWLARLKIVTAPDPIIAMAYADPSLYWLNQLSPHEVSYVLSISQSRLQALLSQVVLAPSHYQNTAKFDISKSDLALIKADSTYFSQTAPYVDPIMIDTYRLALIKILNPNLTKDRREYLVRDFTSTAFAQIHLVHLSQGKFTVTSTHQNLPITITNGFPNEIKVTLRVVPTNPKIQVGNLSVQTLPAKSKIQIMVPIEVLTSGTSGLSVEIINSNGNTLGDQVSYPLNLSVISPIATWLTTGAAIFLFLAATIQSIRRIRKRQK
;
A
#
# COMPACT_ATOMS: atom_id res chain seq x y z
N MET A 1 -7.17 106.23 15.28
CA MET A 1 -7.83 105.51 14.20
C MET A 1 -6.82 104.64 13.48
N LYS A 2 -6.72 103.36 13.75
CA LYS A 2 -5.92 102.40 12.97
C LYS A 2 -6.75 101.18 12.73
N ARG A 3 -7.12 100.95 11.48
CA ARG A 3 -7.89 99.78 11.04
C ARG A 3 -6.92 98.57 10.88
N VAL A 4 -7.22 97.50 11.57
CA VAL A 4 -6.51 96.24 11.39
C VAL A 4 -7.40 95.35 10.46
N LEU A 5 -6.84 95.05 9.28
CA LEU A 5 -7.45 94.06 8.32
C LEU A 5 -7.10 92.67 8.77
N GLY A 6 -8.11 91.86 9.13
CA GLY A 6 -7.95 90.45 9.40
C GLY A 6 -8.03 89.68 8.11
N ILE A 7 -7.01 88.92 7.77
CA ILE A 7 -6.96 87.96 6.67
C ILE A 7 -7.45 86.57 7.21
N CYS A 8 -8.64 86.18 6.82
CA CYS A 8 -9.09 84.81 7.04
C CYS A 8 -8.49 83.88 5.99
N SER A 9 -7.50 83.11 6.39
CA SER A 9 -6.99 81.99 5.57
C SER A 9 -7.93 80.79 5.75
N ALA A 10 -8.75 80.45 4.73
CA ALA A 10 -9.54 79.20 4.67
C ALA A 10 -8.60 78.05 4.31
N PHE A 11 -8.29 77.18 5.29
CA PHE A 11 -7.62 75.89 5.04
C PHE A 11 -8.64 74.93 4.44
N VAL A 12 -8.54 74.64 3.12
CA VAL A 12 -9.24 73.56 2.47
C VAL A 12 -8.51 72.27 2.81
N PHE A 13 -9.03 71.45 3.74
CA PHE A 13 -8.57 70.09 3.96
C PHE A 13 -9.07 69.23 2.79
N ILE A 14 -8.16 68.95 1.83
CA ILE A 14 -8.38 67.90 0.84
C ILE A 14 -8.20 66.58 1.59
N PHE A 15 -9.31 65.90 1.98
CA PHE A 15 -9.32 64.52 2.38
C PHE A 15 -8.97 63.68 1.14
N LEU A 16 -7.65 63.38 0.98
CA LEU A 16 -7.22 62.26 0.14
C LEU A 16 -7.76 61.00 0.82
N GLY A 17 -8.95 60.55 0.44
CA GLY A 17 -9.47 59.26 0.84
C GLY A 17 -8.46 58.19 0.38
N THR A 18 -7.78 57.56 1.34
CA THR A 18 -7.03 56.34 1.05
C THR A 18 -8.03 55.36 0.48
N PRO A 19 -7.77 54.76 -0.71
CA PRO A 19 -8.67 53.73 -1.24
C PRO A 19 -8.77 52.66 -0.16
N PRO A 20 -9.99 52.08 0.07
CA PRO A 20 -10.14 51.02 1.02
C PRO A 20 -9.19 49.89 0.61
N ALA A 21 -8.38 49.42 1.55
CA ALA A 21 -7.53 48.27 1.33
C ALA A 21 -8.46 47.13 0.87
N GLN A 22 -8.38 46.73 -0.40
CA GLN A 22 -9.14 45.64 -0.93
C GLN A 22 -8.69 44.37 -0.18
N ALA A 23 -9.56 43.85 0.66
CA ALA A 23 -9.30 42.63 1.39
C ALA A 23 -9.09 41.50 0.38
N ASN A 24 -7.91 40.87 0.44
CA ASN A 24 -7.61 39.70 -0.37
C ASN A 24 -8.38 38.50 0.19
N THR A 25 -9.34 37.95 -0.57
CA THR A 25 -10.17 36.83 -0.15
C THR A 25 -9.50 35.52 -0.54
N THR A 26 -9.25 34.65 0.43
CA THR A 26 -8.77 33.28 0.16
C THR A 26 -9.93 32.34 -0.11
N VAL A 27 -9.92 31.69 -1.26
CA VAL A 27 -10.97 30.73 -1.68
C VAL A 27 -10.38 29.31 -1.65
N PHE A 28 -10.95 28.46 -0.84
CA PHE A 28 -10.53 27.07 -0.69
C PHE A 28 -11.40 26.15 -1.55
N LEU A 29 -10.76 25.40 -2.44
CA LEU A 29 -11.40 24.36 -3.25
C LEU A 29 -10.85 22.99 -2.85
N SER A 30 -11.57 22.29 -2.01
CA SER A 30 -11.28 20.94 -1.54
C SER A 30 -12.57 20.16 -1.36
N GLU A 31 -12.55 18.90 -1.70
CA GLU A 31 -13.62 17.93 -1.47
C GLU A 31 -12.97 16.58 -1.20
N PRO A 32 -13.39 15.82 -0.17
CA PRO A 32 -12.89 14.47 0.04
C PRO A 32 -13.13 13.58 -1.17
N SER A 33 -12.17 12.71 -1.50
CA SER A 33 -12.23 11.89 -2.71
C SER A 33 -13.46 11.00 -2.76
N HIS A 34 -14.06 10.91 -3.95
CA HIS A 34 -15.17 10.03 -4.30
C HIS A 34 -14.71 8.80 -5.10
N ARG A 35 -13.42 8.70 -5.41
CA ARG A 35 -12.88 7.73 -6.37
C ARG A 35 -11.97 6.70 -5.72
N GLN A 36 -12.20 5.44 -6.05
CA GLN A 36 -11.40 4.28 -5.67
C GLN A 36 -10.09 4.18 -6.48
N ILE A 37 -9.21 3.24 -6.09
CA ILE A 37 -7.94 2.98 -6.76
C ILE A 37 -8.16 2.50 -8.20
N ASN A 38 -9.18 1.69 -8.44
CA ASN A 38 -9.54 1.19 -9.76
C ASN A 38 -10.17 2.25 -10.69
N GLY A 39 -10.35 3.48 -10.21
CA GLY A 39 -10.93 4.61 -10.95
C GLY A 39 -12.44 4.73 -10.86
N GLN A 40 -13.16 3.77 -10.27
CA GLN A 40 -14.60 3.84 -10.06
C GLN A 40 -14.96 4.86 -8.99
N PHE A 41 -16.12 5.51 -9.14
CA PHE A 41 -16.65 6.43 -8.14
C PHE A 41 -17.57 5.69 -7.17
N ILE A 42 -17.46 6.02 -5.89
CA ILE A 42 -18.27 5.41 -4.82
C ILE A 42 -19.73 5.86 -4.95
N ASP A 43 -19.93 7.14 -5.30
CA ASP A 43 -21.22 7.78 -5.43
C ASP A 43 -21.18 8.91 -6.48
N ASP A 44 -22.34 9.48 -6.79
CA ASP A 44 -22.50 10.60 -7.74
C ASP A 44 -22.62 11.98 -7.02
N ALA A 45 -22.25 12.05 -5.72
CA ALA A 45 -22.45 13.26 -4.92
C ALA A 45 -21.56 14.43 -5.34
N LEU A 46 -20.37 14.16 -5.91
CA LEU A 46 -19.50 15.21 -6.45
C LEU A 46 -20.20 16.03 -7.54
N ARG A 47 -21.02 15.41 -8.40
CA ARG A 47 -21.86 16.11 -9.38
C ARG A 47 -22.72 17.20 -8.73
N THR A 48 -23.34 16.90 -7.60
CA THR A 48 -24.17 17.88 -6.87
C THR A 48 -23.32 19.03 -6.33
N SER A 49 -22.14 18.74 -5.79
CA SER A 49 -21.21 19.78 -5.29
C SER A 49 -20.70 20.71 -6.39
N LEU A 50 -20.47 20.18 -7.61
CA LEU A 50 -20.03 20.95 -8.79
C LEU A 50 -21.15 21.77 -9.45
N GLY A 51 -22.42 21.41 -9.23
CA GLY A 51 -23.57 22.14 -9.78
C GLY A 51 -23.59 23.60 -9.36
N ILE A 52 -24.25 24.48 -10.13
CA ILE A 52 -24.28 25.95 -9.90
C ILE A 52 -24.71 26.29 -8.46
N SER A 53 -25.66 25.57 -7.89
CA SER A 53 -26.13 25.74 -6.51
C SER A 53 -25.35 24.94 -5.48
N GLY A 54 -24.45 24.06 -5.92
CA GLY A 54 -23.60 23.24 -5.05
C GLY A 54 -22.45 24.04 -4.44
N ARG A 55 -21.83 23.51 -3.39
CA ARG A 55 -20.76 24.18 -2.64
C ARG A 55 -19.58 24.60 -3.52
N LEU A 56 -19.06 23.69 -4.34
CA LEU A 56 -17.94 23.99 -5.25
C LEU A 56 -18.41 24.82 -6.45
N GLY A 57 -19.64 24.62 -6.91
CA GLY A 57 -20.22 25.41 -7.98
C GLY A 57 -20.38 26.88 -7.59
N GLN A 58 -20.89 27.18 -6.41
CA GLN A 58 -21.02 28.55 -5.92
C GLN A 58 -19.69 29.30 -5.92
N LEU A 59 -18.61 28.66 -5.48
CA LEU A 59 -17.27 29.26 -5.43
C LEU A 59 -16.69 29.58 -6.83
N VAL A 60 -17.05 28.79 -7.85
CA VAL A 60 -16.47 28.92 -9.19
C VAL A 60 -17.38 29.71 -10.14
N PHE A 61 -18.71 29.53 -10.06
CA PHE A 61 -19.65 30.28 -10.91
C PHE A 61 -19.97 31.66 -10.36
N ASN A 62 -19.94 31.84 -9.01
CA ASN A 62 -20.20 33.11 -8.32
C ASN A 62 -19.06 33.46 -7.36
N PRO A 63 -17.80 33.58 -7.84
CA PRO A 63 -16.68 33.80 -6.94
C PRO A 63 -16.79 35.13 -6.20
N PRO A 64 -16.22 35.27 -4.99
CA PRO A 64 -16.15 36.53 -4.27
C PRO A 64 -15.58 37.65 -5.13
N VAL A 65 -16.11 38.87 -4.97
CA VAL A 65 -15.68 40.06 -5.71
C VAL A 65 -14.34 40.57 -5.14
N GLY A 66 -13.45 41.10 -5.99
CA GLY A 66 -12.15 41.66 -5.59
C GLY A 66 -10.98 40.71 -5.85
N HIS A 67 -9.82 41.06 -5.24
CA HIS A 67 -8.62 40.21 -5.36
C HIS A 67 -8.78 38.92 -4.54
N ARG A 68 -8.44 37.81 -5.15
CA ARG A 68 -8.56 36.47 -4.54
C ARG A 68 -7.23 35.75 -4.56
N THR A 69 -7.07 34.81 -3.64
CA THR A 69 -6.05 33.77 -3.68
C THR A 69 -6.75 32.43 -3.66
N TRP A 70 -6.52 31.62 -4.66
CA TRP A 70 -7.11 30.31 -4.77
C TRP A 70 -6.23 29.26 -4.12
N VAL A 71 -6.75 28.50 -3.17
CA VAL A 71 -6.07 27.36 -2.54
C VAL A 71 -6.80 26.10 -2.97
N ILE A 72 -6.17 25.31 -3.84
CA ILE A 72 -6.83 24.23 -4.58
C ILE A 72 -6.20 22.89 -4.26
N ASP A 73 -7.05 21.90 -3.90
CA ASP A 73 -6.64 20.52 -3.72
C ASP A 73 -6.45 19.82 -5.08
N PRO A 74 -5.23 19.35 -5.40
CA PRO A 74 -4.98 18.63 -6.65
C PRO A 74 -5.82 17.36 -6.80
N ALA A 75 -6.12 16.65 -5.69
CA ALA A 75 -6.92 15.43 -5.72
C ALA A 75 -8.36 15.69 -6.16
N LEU A 76 -8.93 16.84 -5.76
CA LEU A 76 -10.23 17.26 -6.25
C LEU A 76 -10.20 17.46 -7.77
N ILE A 77 -9.19 18.15 -8.30
CA ILE A 77 -9.11 18.41 -9.74
C ILE A 77 -8.90 17.12 -10.54
N GLU A 78 -8.14 16.17 -10.00
CA GLU A 78 -8.01 14.83 -10.60
C GLU A 78 -9.35 14.09 -10.65
N ASP A 79 -10.12 14.12 -9.54
CA ASP A 79 -11.42 13.44 -9.49
C ASP A 79 -12.43 14.12 -10.44
N VAL A 80 -12.46 15.47 -10.50
CA VAL A 80 -13.34 16.20 -11.44
C VAL A 80 -12.91 15.96 -12.89
N THR A 81 -11.60 15.90 -13.17
CA THR A 81 -11.09 15.57 -14.51
C THR A 81 -11.45 14.14 -14.93
N ALA A 82 -11.35 13.18 -13.99
CA ALA A 82 -11.79 11.81 -14.26
C ALA A 82 -13.29 11.75 -14.52
N MET A 83 -14.10 12.52 -13.76
CA MET A 83 -15.56 12.62 -13.94
C MET A 83 -15.91 13.19 -15.32
N SER A 84 -15.23 14.24 -15.79
CA SER A 84 -15.50 14.88 -17.09
C SER A 84 -15.22 13.99 -18.30
N ASN A 85 -14.38 12.95 -18.14
CA ASN A 85 -14.09 11.98 -19.19
C ASN A 85 -15.08 10.79 -19.23
N GLY A 86 -16.14 10.86 -18.44
CA GLY A 86 -17.06 9.74 -18.24
C GLY A 86 -16.56 8.74 -17.19
N TYR A 87 -17.45 8.27 -16.33
CA TYR A 87 -17.10 7.40 -15.20
C TYR A 87 -18.17 6.37 -14.90
N THR A 88 -17.77 5.34 -14.16
CA THR A 88 -18.66 4.31 -13.64
C THR A 88 -18.70 4.37 -12.12
N LEU A 89 -19.86 4.05 -11.55
CA LEU A 89 -20.05 3.91 -10.11
C LEU A 89 -19.68 2.49 -9.66
N THR A 90 -19.39 2.31 -8.38
CA THR A 90 -19.15 0.98 -7.79
C THR A 90 -20.36 0.04 -7.89
N SER A 91 -21.56 0.58 -8.10
CA SER A 91 -22.77 -0.18 -8.40
C SER A 91 -22.80 -0.77 -9.83
N GLY A 92 -21.84 -0.40 -10.69
CA GLY A 92 -21.83 -0.73 -12.12
C GLY A 92 -22.63 0.24 -12.99
N ALA A 93 -23.34 1.22 -12.42
CA ALA A 93 -24.06 2.22 -13.17
C ALA A 93 -23.11 3.25 -13.77
N THR A 94 -23.51 3.84 -14.92
CA THR A 94 -22.81 5.00 -15.49
C THR A 94 -23.11 6.23 -14.69
N GLY A 95 -22.08 7.03 -14.35
CA GLY A 95 -22.25 8.32 -13.71
C GLY A 95 -22.89 9.35 -14.66
N THR A 96 -23.49 10.39 -14.10
CA THR A 96 -24.23 11.40 -14.86
C THR A 96 -23.71 12.82 -14.64
N GLY A 97 -22.50 12.97 -14.12
CA GLY A 97 -21.88 14.24 -13.74
C GLY A 97 -20.85 14.78 -14.73
N ASP A 98 -20.61 14.10 -15.85
CA ASP A 98 -19.58 14.42 -16.85
C ASP A 98 -19.69 15.85 -17.39
N VAL A 99 -20.87 16.24 -17.86
CA VAL A 99 -21.14 17.61 -18.34
C VAL A 99 -20.96 18.66 -17.25
N ALA A 100 -21.43 18.39 -16.01
CA ALA A 100 -21.25 19.31 -14.90
C ALA A 100 -19.76 19.49 -14.54
N ALA A 101 -19.00 18.42 -14.57
CA ALA A 101 -17.54 18.44 -14.32
C ALA A 101 -16.80 19.21 -15.40
N GLU A 102 -17.12 18.99 -16.68
CA GLU A 102 -16.52 19.71 -17.82
C GLU A 102 -16.78 21.23 -17.71
N MET A 103 -18.05 21.63 -17.50
CA MET A 103 -18.44 23.04 -17.36
C MET A 103 -17.74 23.70 -16.16
N TRP A 104 -17.65 23.00 -15.03
CA TRP A 104 -17.01 23.49 -13.83
C TRP A 104 -15.50 23.69 -14.05
N LEU A 105 -14.78 22.73 -14.65
CA LEU A 105 -13.36 22.84 -14.98
C LEU A 105 -13.07 23.97 -15.95
N ALA A 106 -13.89 24.12 -16.99
CA ALA A 106 -13.78 25.22 -17.94
C ALA A 106 -13.92 26.59 -17.25
N ARG A 107 -14.93 26.70 -16.38
CA ARG A 107 -15.16 27.94 -15.61
C ARG A 107 -14.03 28.20 -14.61
N LEU A 108 -13.55 27.16 -13.91
CA LEU A 108 -12.44 27.29 -12.96
C LEU A 108 -11.21 27.92 -13.61
N LYS A 109 -10.80 27.42 -14.77
CA LYS A 109 -9.63 27.95 -15.52
C LYS A 109 -9.78 29.44 -15.85
N ILE A 110 -10.98 29.90 -16.16
CA ILE A 110 -11.27 31.31 -16.46
C ILE A 110 -11.17 32.18 -15.19
N VAL A 111 -11.80 31.73 -14.10
CA VAL A 111 -11.91 32.58 -12.89
C VAL A 111 -10.61 32.62 -12.09
N THR A 112 -9.76 31.60 -12.24
CA THR A 112 -8.46 31.56 -11.56
C THR A 112 -7.33 32.25 -12.34
N ALA A 113 -7.51 32.47 -13.65
CA ALA A 113 -6.47 33.06 -14.50
C ALA A 113 -5.87 34.40 -14.02
N PRO A 114 -6.67 35.35 -13.49
CA PRO A 114 -6.14 36.63 -13.02
C PRO A 114 -5.56 36.61 -11.60
N ASP A 115 -5.73 35.53 -10.85
CA ASP A 115 -5.45 35.45 -9.43
C ASP A 115 -4.35 34.44 -9.11
N PRO A 116 -3.59 34.60 -8.00
CA PRO A 116 -2.62 33.61 -7.56
C PRO A 116 -3.32 32.29 -7.18
N ILE A 117 -2.70 31.17 -7.61
CA ILE A 117 -3.10 29.81 -7.26
C ILE A 117 -2.03 29.20 -6.36
N ILE A 118 -2.43 28.68 -5.21
CA ILE A 118 -1.59 27.92 -4.28
C ILE A 118 -2.11 26.48 -4.27
N ALA A 119 -1.22 25.51 -4.43
CA ALA A 119 -1.60 24.12 -4.24
C ALA A 119 -1.91 23.84 -2.76
N MET A 120 -3.01 23.16 -2.49
CA MET A 120 -3.24 22.52 -1.20
C MET A 120 -2.41 21.24 -1.12
N ALA A 121 -2.13 20.73 0.06
CA ALA A 121 -1.58 19.39 0.21
C ALA A 121 -2.51 18.38 -0.44
N TYR A 122 -1.99 17.48 -1.28
CA TYR A 122 -2.78 16.53 -2.04
C TYR A 122 -3.77 15.76 -1.15
N ALA A 123 -5.06 15.85 -1.46
CA ALA A 123 -6.18 15.28 -0.72
C ALA A 123 -6.33 15.75 0.75
N ASP A 124 -5.66 16.83 1.17
CA ASP A 124 -5.75 17.42 2.51
C ASP A 124 -5.77 16.40 3.67
N PRO A 125 -4.78 15.48 3.76
CA PRO A 125 -4.77 14.45 4.79
C PRO A 125 -4.46 15.03 6.16
N SER A 126 -4.90 14.34 7.22
CA SER A 126 -4.48 14.68 8.58
C SER A 126 -3.01 14.37 8.81
N LEU A 127 -2.20 15.38 9.17
CA LEU A 127 -0.80 15.20 9.59
C LEU A 127 -0.66 14.30 10.80
N TYR A 128 -1.62 14.32 11.72
CA TYR A 128 -1.61 13.44 12.87
C TYR A 128 -1.58 11.96 12.45
N TRP A 129 -2.52 11.56 11.59
CA TRP A 129 -2.59 10.19 11.12
C TRP A 129 -1.47 9.85 10.13
N LEU A 130 -1.09 10.78 9.26
CA LEU A 130 -0.02 10.55 8.30
C LEU A 130 1.32 10.27 9.01
N ASN A 131 1.65 11.04 10.06
CA ASN A 131 2.85 10.78 10.88
C ASN A 131 2.79 9.45 11.66
N GLN A 132 1.60 8.98 12.03
CA GLN A 132 1.45 7.70 12.74
C GLN A 132 1.59 6.50 11.81
N LEU A 133 1.09 6.60 10.59
CA LEU A 133 0.99 5.48 9.65
C LEU A 133 2.16 5.44 8.66
N SER A 134 2.59 6.59 8.17
CA SER A 134 3.56 6.68 7.08
C SER A 134 4.26 8.05 7.07
N PRO A 135 5.15 8.34 8.04
CA PRO A 135 5.73 9.67 8.23
C PRO A 135 6.53 10.19 7.02
N HIS A 136 7.10 9.29 6.21
CA HIS A 136 7.82 9.66 4.99
C HIS A 136 6.89 10.18 3.88
N GLU A 137 5.58 9.94 3.97
CA GLU A 137 4.61 10.45 3.00
C GLU A 137 4.35 11.96 3.17
N VAL A 138 4.68 12.57 4.29
CA VAL A 138 4.49 14.02 4.50
C VAL A 138 5.25 14.85 3.47
N SER A 139 6.55 14.56 3.28
CA SER A 139 7.36 15.25 2.28
C SER A 139 6.90 14.95 0.85
N TYR A 140 6.48 13.73 0.59
CA TYR A 140 5.95 13.33 -0.71
C TYR A 140 4.68 14.11 -1.07
N VAL A 141 3.70 14.17 -0.17
CA VAL A 141 2.45 14.93 -0.38
C VAL A 141 2.74 16.36 -0.78
N LEU A 142 3.65 17.04 -0.08
CA LEU A 142 4.00 18.42 -0.38
C LEU A 142 4.71 18.55 -1.74
N SER A 143 5.60 17.63 -2.06
CA SER A 143 6.39 17.69 -3.31
C SER A 143 5.54 17.50 -4.57
N ILE A 144 4.52 16.63 -4.52
CA ILE A 144 3.68 16.34 -5.70
C ILE A 144 2.55 17.35 -5.90
N SER A 145 2.12 18.05 -4.85
CA SER A 145 0.90 18.88 -4.90
C SER A 145 0.97 19.97 -5.95
N GLN A 146 2.07 20.72 -5.95
CA GLN A 146 2.28 21.82 -6.92
C GLN A 146 2.32 21.29 -8.36
N SER A 147 3.17 20.30 -8.63
CA SER A 147 3.39 19.79 -9.98
C SER A 147 2.13 19.15 -10.57
N ARG A 148 1.37 18.40 -9.77
CA ARG A 148 0.10 17.79 -10.22
C ARG A 148 -0.94 18.86 -10.53
N LEU A 149 -1.14 19.82 -9.64
CA LEU A 149 -2.12 20.89 -9.88
C LEU A 149 -1.74 21.74 -11.10
N GLN A 150 -0.45 22.06 -11.25
CA GLN A 150 0.04 22.81 -12.42
C GLN A 150 -0.20 22.04 -13.72
N ALA A 151 0.04 20.75 -13.75
CA ALA A 151 -0.22 19.90 -14.91
C ALA A 151 -1.72 19.86 -15.28
N LEU A 152 -2.61 19.76 -14.28
CA LEU A 152 -4.05 19.69 -14.49
C LEU A 152 -4.68 21.01 -14.98
N LEU A 153 -4.23 22.13 -14.40
CA LEU A 153 -4.78 23.44 -14.75
C LEU A 153 -4.07 24.09 -15.96
N SER A 154 -2.83 23.69 -16.24
CA SER A 154 -1.94 24.35 -17.23
C SER A 154 -1.71 25.82 -16.91
N GLN A 155 -1.62 26.16 -15.62
CA GLN A 155 -1.42 27.49 -15.07
C GLN A 155 -0.26 27.47 -14.06
N VAL A 156 0.31 28.65 -13.76
CA VAL A 156 1.35 28.77 -12.74
C VAL A 156 0.73 28.55 -11.35
N VAL A 157 1.28 27.61 -10.62
CA VAL A 157 0.82 27.25 -9.27
C VAL A 157 1.95 27.42 -8.29
N LEU A 158 1.68 28.03 -7.14
CA LEU A 158 2.61 28.14 -6.03
C LEU A 158 2.58 26.87 -5.16
N ALA A 159 3.73 26.55 -4.57
CA ALA A 159 3.84 25.42 -3.65
C ALA A 159 2.97 25.60 -2.38
N PRO A 160 2.58 24.51 -1.71
CA PRO A 160 1.89 24.58 -0.43
C PRO A 160 2.79 25.29 0.60
N SER A 161 2.39 26.49 1.03
CA SER A 161 3.21 27.29 1.93
C SER A 161 3.09 26.90 3.41
N HIS A 162 1.90 26.39 3.82
CA HIS A 162 1.64 25.97 5.19
C HIS A 162 0.63 24.82 5.18
N TYR A 163 1.12 23.63 5.46
CA TYR A 163 0.28 22.48 5.66
C TYR A 163 0.17 22.15 7.15
N GLN A 164 -0.98 22.39 7.76
CA GLN A 164 -1.19 22.27 9.21
C GLN A 164 -2.44 21.49 9.58
N ASN A 165 -2.99 20.67 8.68
CA ASN A 165 -4.16 19.88 9.01
C ASN A 165 -3.78 18.77 10.01
N THR A 166 -3.96 19.02 11.30
CA THR A 166 -3.69 18.10 12.41
C THR A 166 -4.97 17.48 12.97
N ALA A 167 -6.10 17.61 12.27
CA ALA A 167 -7.39 17.10 12.74
C ALA A 167 -7.33 15.61 13.06
N LYS A 168 -7.82 15.25 14.25
CA LYS A 168 -8.00 13.86 14.67
C LYS A 168 -9.43 13.46 14.34
N PHE A 169 -9.58 12.27 13.85
CA PHE A 169 -10.89 11.68 13.55
C PHE A 169 -10.86 10.20 13.90
N ASP A 170 -12.03 9.61 14.10
CA ASP A 170 -12.13 8.21 14.47
C ASP A 170 -11.93 7.29 13.28
N ILE A 171 -10.93 6.43 13.37
CA ILE A 171 -10.76 5.26 12.53
C ILE A 171 -10.99 4.05 13.43
N SER A 172 -11.70 3.03 12.96
CA SER A 172 -11.86 1.80 13.73
C SER A 172 -10.50 1.18 14.02
N LYS A 173 -10.34 0.54 15.18
CA LYS A 173 -9.06 -0.11 15.53
C LYS A 173 -8.66 -1.18 14.54
N SER A 174 -9.62 -1.91 13.98
CA SER A 174 -9.41 -2.90 12.94
C SER A 174 -8.89 -2.26 11.65
N ASP A 175 -9.55 -1.20 11.16
CA ASP A 175 -9.14 -0.52 9.93
C ASP A 175 -7.77 0.12 10.08
N LEU A 176 -7.50 0.74 11.23
CA LEU A 176 -6.20 1.32 11.54
C LEU A 176 -5.08 0.26 11.51
N ALA A 177 -5.33 -0.91 12.11
CA ALA A 177 -4.37 -2.02 12.10
C ALA A 177 -4.12 -2.54 10.68
N LEU A 178 -5.17 -2.69 9.88
CA LEU A 178 -5.08 -3.11 8.47
C LEU A 178 -4.29 -2.09 7.64
N ILE A 179 -4.67 -0.81 7.68
CA ILE A 179 -3.97 0.26 6.95
C ILE A 179 -2.48 0.28 7.30
N LYS A 180 -2.16 0.16 8.60
CA LYS A 180 -0.77 0.16 9.06
C LYS A 180 -0.01 -1.07 8.55
N ALA A 181 -0.60 -2.26 8.64
CA ALA A 181 0.01 -3.50 8.16
C ALA A 181 0.26 -3.43 6.65
N ASP A 182 -0.75 -3.05 5.89
CA ASP A 182 -0.68 -2.96 4.43
C ASP A 182 0.32 -1.89 3.97
N SER A 183 0.31 -0.69 4.57
CA SER A 183 1.25 0.38 4.22
C SER A 183 2.71 -0.02 4.53
N THR A 184 2.94 -0.71 5.65
CA THR A 184 4.26 -1.23 6.01
C THR A 184 4.72 -2.27 5.00
N TYR A 185 3.88 -3.25 4.70
CA TYR A 185 4.19 -4.30 3.74
C TYR A 185 4.45 -3.72 2.35
N PHE A 186 3.61 -2.79 1.90
CA PHE A 186 3.76 -2.18 0.58
C PHE A 186 5.07 -1.40 0.47
N SER A 187 5.46 -0.66 1.50
CA SER A 187 6.77 0.03 1.51
C SER A 187 7.95 -0.94 1.42
N GLN A 188 7.82 -2.15 1.95
CA GLN A 188 8.83 -3.22 1.86
C GLN A 188 8.88 -3.86 0.48
N THR A 189 7.77 -3.90 -0.25
CA THR A 189 7.68 -4.47 -1.61
C THR A 189 7.88 -3.43 -2.72
N ALA A 190 7.89 -2.15 -2.41
CA ALA A 190 8.00 -1.05 -3.37
C ALA A 190 9.13 -1.21 -4.42
N PRO A 191 10.34 -1.74 -4.09
CA PRO A 191 11.40 -1.93 -5.08
C PRO A 191 11.06 -2.92 -6.21
N TYR A 192 10.04 -3.75 -6.03
CA TYR A 192 9.65 -4.84 -6.93
C TYR A 192 8.37 -4.56 -7.72
N VAL A 193 7.63 -3.54 -7.32
CA VAL A 193 6.33 -3.16 -7.90
C VAL A 193 6.54 -2.11 -8.99
N ASP A 194 5.61 -2.02 -9.94
CA ASP A 194 5.59 -0.97 -10.94
C ASP A 194 5.52 0.42 -10.26
N PRO A 195 6.37 1.38 -10.62
CA PRO A 195 6.36 2.74 -10.04
C PRO A 195 4.99 3.43 -10.09
N ILE A 196 4.20 3.21 -11.16
CA ILE A 196 2.85 3.76 -11.30
C ILE A 196 1.92 3.18 -10.23
N MET A 197 2.04 1.88 -9.95
CA MET A 197 1.24 1.23 -8.91
C MET A 197 1.63 1.73 -7.51
N ILE A 198 2.92 1.95 -7.26
CA ILE A 198 3.41 2.52 -6.00
C ILE A 198 2.79 3.90 -5.78
N ASP A 199 2.85 4.76 -6.80
CA ASP A 199 2.28 6.11 -6.73
C ASP A 199 0.77 6.07 -6.46
N THR A 200 0.04 5.22 -7.20
CA THR A 200 -1.40 5.00 -7.02
C THR A 200 -1.74 4.57 -5.59
N TYR A 201 -0.97 3.65 -5.02
CA TYR A 201 -1.17 3.17 -3.66
C TYR A 201 -0.90 4.25 -2.61
N ARG A 202 0.19 5.01 -2.75
CA ARG A 202 0.52 6.14 -1.88
C ARG A 202 -0.58 7.19 -1.89
N LEU A 203 -1.09 7.53 -3.07
CA LEU A 203 -2.18 8.50 -3.23
C LEU A 203 -3.48 7.99 -2.59
N ALA A 204 -3.78 6.71 -2.70
CA ALA A 204 -4.96 6.10 -2.07
C ALA A 204 -4.88 6.18 -0.54
N LEU A 205 -3.72 5.86 0.06
CA LEU A 205 -3.50 6.01 1.49
C LEU A 205 -3.72 7.46 1.95
N ILE A 206 -3.17 8.42 1.21
CA ILE A 206 -3.30 9.84 1.50
C ILE A 206 -4.78 10.28 1.47
N LYS A 207 -5.55 9.83 0.47
CA LYS A 207 -6.98 10.14 0.33
C LYS A 207 -7.81 9.63 1.52
N ILE A 208 -7.52 8.42 2.02
CA ILE A 208 -8.20 7.84 3.20
C ILE A 208 -8.03 8.70 4.45
N LEU A 209 -6.90 9.40 4.56
CA LEU A 209 -6.54 10.19 5.73
C LEU A 209 -7.12 11.62 5.73
N ASN A 210 -7.99 11.97 4.79
CA ASN A 210 -8.71 13.24 4.81
C ASN A 210 -9.71 13.27 5.98
N PRO A 211 -9.65 14.24 6.89
CA PRO A 211 -10.54 14.32 8.06
C PRO A 211 -11.99 14.57 7.73
N ASN A 212 -12.29 15.16 6.56
CA ASN A 212 -13.64 15.52 6.13
C ASN A 212 -14.38 14.35 5.43
N LEU A 213 -13.75 13.16 5.30
CA LEU A 213 -14.45 11.97 4.85
C LEU A 213 -15.55 11.56 5.84
N THR A 214 -16.72 11.24 5.32
CA THR A 214 -17.73 10.54 6.13
C THR A 214 -17.23 9.17 6.54
N LYS A 215 -17.76 8.64 7.65
CA LYS A 215 -17.38 7.32 8.16
C LYS A 215 -17.56 6.24 7.08
N ASP A 216 -18.73 6.18 6.45
CA ASP A 216 -19.06 5.16 5.45
C ASP A 216 -18.14 5.23 4.22
N ARG A 217 -17.85 6.45 3.74
CA ARG A 217 -16.94 6.64 2.60
C ARG A 217 -15.52 6.22 2.96
N ARG A 218 -15.05 6.54 4.17
CA ARG A 218 -13.74 6.10 4.65
C ARG A 218 -13.63 4.58 4.71
N GLU A 219 -14.62 3.90 5.30
CA GLU A 219 -14.65 2.43 5.35
C GLU A 219 -14.64 1.81 3.94
N TYR A 220 -15.30 2.46 2.98
CA TYR A 220 -15.27 2.03 1.58
C TYR A 220 -13.86 2.14 0.98
N LEU A 221 -13.19 3.29 1.16
CA LEU A 221 -11.84 3.52 0.66
C LEU A 221 -10.81 2.64 1.36
N VAL A 222 -10.96 2.40 2.67
CA VAL A 222 -10.10 1.46 3.42
C VAL A 222 -10.21 0.05 2.84
N ARG A 223 -11.42 -0.40 2.56
CA ARG A 223 -11.66 -1.74 2.00
C ARG A 223 -11.06 -1.88 0.61
N ASP A 224 -11.21 -0.86 -0.22
CA ASP A 224 -10.59 -0.81 -1.56
C ASP A 224 -9.05 -0.82 -1.46
N PHE A 225 -8.48 0.00 -0.58
CA PHE A 225 -7.05 0.06 -0.31
C PHE A 225 -6.50 -1.28 0.16
N THR A 226 -7.14 -1.91 1.16
CA THR A 226 -6.67 -3.19 1.70
C THR A 226 -6.81 -4.34 0.71
N SER A 227 -7.88 -4.36 -0.10
CA SER A 227 -8.03 -5.39 -1.15
C SER A 227 -6.97 -5.27 -2.24
N THR A 228 -6.61 -4.05 -2.62
CA THR A 228 -5.55 -3.79 -3.60
C THR A 228 -4.18 -4.16 -3.03
N ALA A 229 -3.89 -3.78 -1.78
CA ALA A 229 -2.67 -4.17 -1.09
C ALA A 229 -2.55 -5.69 -0.96
N PHE A 230 -3.62 -6.35 -0.55
CA PHE A 230 -3.67 -7.81 -0.45
C PHE A 230 -3.32 -8.49 -1.78
N ALA A 231 -3.87 -8.00 -2.89
CA ALA A 231 -3.52 -8.51 -4.21
C ALA A 231 -2.02 -8.37 -4.54
N GLN A 232 -1.40 -7.25 -4.17
CA GLN A 232 0.04 -7.02 -4.37
C GLN A 232 0.91 -7.87 -3.45
N ILE A 233 0.50 -8.04 -2.19
CA ILE A 233 1.18 -8.87 -1.19
C ILE A 233 1.31 -10.31 -1.68
N HIS A 234 0.27 -10.85 -2.32
CA HIS A 234 0.20 -12.24 -2.77
C HIS A 234 0.84 -12.48 -4.14
N LEU A 235 1.44 -11.45 -4.76
CA LEU A 235 2.23 -11.64 -5.99
C LEU A 235 3.45 -12.54 -5.76
N VAL A 236 4.02 -12.55 -4.55
CA VAL A 236 5.05 -13.52 -4.17
C VAL A 236 4.49 -14.45 -3.12
N HIS A 237 4.43 -15.73 -3.44
CA HIS A 237 3.86 -16.71 -2.55
C HIS A 237 4.51 -18.09 -2.70
N LEU A 238 4.41 -18.87 -1.63
CA LEU A 238 4.78 -20.27 -1.59
C LEU A 238 3.59 -21.14 -1.97
N SER A 239 3.81 -22.15 -2.81
CA SER A 239 2.77 -23.16 -3.08
C SER A 239 2.63 -24.10 -1.88
N GLN A 240 1.42 -24.37 -1.47
CA GLN A 240 1.17 -25.37 -0.42
C GLN A 240 1.60 -26.78 -0.86
N GLY A 241 2.03 -27.60 0.10
CA GLY A 241 2.44 -28.96 -0.17
C GLY A 241 2.45 -29.83 1.08
N LYS A 242 2.48 -31.15 0.87
CA LYS A 242 2.67 -32.16 1.90
C LYS A 242 3.70 -33.15 1.39
N PHE A 243 4.65 -33.52 2.23
CA PHE A 243 5.73 -34.41 1.81
C PHE A 243 5.81 -35.68 2.67
N THR A 244 6.20 -36.79 2.03
CA THR A 244 6.65 -37.98 2.70
C THR A 244 8.15 -38.13 2.47
N VAL A 245 8.90 -38.24 3.55
CA VAL A 245 10.36 -38.37 3.54
C VAL A 245 10.73 -39.78 3.92
N THR A 246 11.44 -40.46 3.02
CA THR A 246 11.84 -41.86 3.19
C THR A 246 13.34 -42.06 3.38
N SER A 247 14.12 -41.01 3.22
CA SER A 247 15.62 -41.03 3.36
C SER A 247 16.06 -40.13 4.51
N THR A 248 17.17 -40.47 5.13
CA THR A 248 17.81 -39.64 6.17
C THR A 248 18.24 -38.29 5.64
N HIS A 249 18.68 -38.18 4.40
CA HIS A 249 19.00 -36.95 3.70
C HIS A 249 18.10 -36.83 2.46
N GLN A 250 17.38 -35.75 2.33
CA GLN A 250 16.47 -35.50 1.21
C GLN A 250 16.36 -34.00 0.91
N ASN A 251 16.23 -33.65 -0.37
CA ASN A 251 15.94 -32.31 -0.82
C ASN A 251 14.44 -32.16 -1.06
N LEU A 252 13.79 -31.25 -0.36
CA LEU A 252 12.36 -30.98 -0.53
C LEU A 252 12.14 -29.89 -1.57
N PRO A 253 11.33 -30.14 -2.63
CA PRO A 253 11.02 -29.16 -3.66
C PRO A 253 9.98 -28.16 -3.16
N ILE A 254 10.38 -26.97 -2.75
CA ILE A 254 9.47 -25.89 -2.38
C ILE A 254 9.32 -24.97 -3.57
N THR A 255 8.08 -24.76 -3.99
CA THR A 255 7.76 -23.95 -5.16
C THR A 255 7.41 -22.53 -4.72
N ILE A 256 8.07 -21.55 -5.35
CA ILE A 256 7.82 -20.12 -5.18
C ILE A 256 7.33 -19.55 -6.49
N THR A 257 6.32 -18.71 -6.42
CA THR A 257 5.82 -17.91 -7.54
C THR A 257 6.24 -16.46 -7.34
N ASN A 258 6.86 -15.86 -8.35
CA ASN A 258 7.10 -14.43 -8.45
C ASN A 258 6.11 -13.83 -9.47
N GLY A 259 5.10 -13.14 -9.00
CA GLY A 259 4.14 -12.42 -9.83
C GLY A 259 4.52 -10.96 -10.13
N PHE A 260 5.64 -10.46 -9.59
CA PHE A 260 6.12 -9.12 -9.92
C PHE A 260 6.62 -9.01 -11.36
N PRO A 261 6.56 -7.81 -11.96
CA PRO A 261 7.09 -7.55 -13.30
C PRO A 261 8.63 -7.55 -13.35
N ASN A 262 9.30 -7.56 -12.20
CA ASN A 262 10.74 -7.52 -12.06
C ASN A 262 11.28 -8.80 -11.40
N GLU A 263 12.56 -9.09 -11.61
CA GLU A 263 13.22 -10.13 -10.84
C GLU A 263 13.38 -9.70 -9.37
N ILE A 264 13.34 -10.67 -8.48
CA ILE A 264 13.54 -10.44 -7.04
C ILE A 264 14.59 -11.39 -6.49
N LYS A 265 15.36 -10.92 -5.50
CA LYS A 265 16.31 -11.75 -4.75
C LYS A 265 15.74 -12.05 -3.39
N VAL A 266 15.64 -13.33 -3.07
CA VAL A 266 15.04 -13.81 -1.83
C VAL A 266 15.86 -14.92 -1.20
N THR A 267 15.65 -15.13 0.09
CA THR A 267 16.11 -16.30 0.83
C THR A 267 14.91 -16.96 1.49
N LEU A 268 14.90 -18.28 1.60
CA LEU A 268 13.91 -18.97 2.42
C LEU A 268 14.40 -19.05 3.87
N ARG A 269 13.57 -18.61 4.80
CA ARG A 269 13.70 -18.95 6.22
C ARG A 269 12.87 -20.20 6.46
N VAL A 270 13.54 -21.31 6.76
CA VAL A 270 12.90 -22.60 6.99
C VAL A 270 13.15 -23.03 8.43
N VAL A 271 12.07 -23.19 9.20
CA VAL A 271 12.14 -23.55 10.61
C VAL A 271 11.38 -24.87 10.82
N PRO A 272 12.05 -25.92 11.32
CA PRO A 272 11.38 -27.18 11.64
C PRO A 272 10.47 -26.99 12.86
N THR A 273 9.31 -27.67 12.86
CA THR A 273 8.32 -27.58 13.97
C THR A 273 8.73 -28.42 15.19
N ASN A 274 9.68 -29.34 15.01
CA ASN A 274 10.21 -30.16 16.09
C ASN A 274 11.65 -30.62 15.76
N PRO A 275 12.43 -31.12 16.73
CA PRO A 275 13.84 -31.48 16.55
C PRO A 275 14.10 -32.79 15.79
N LYS A 276 13.07 -33.40 15.20
CA LYS A 276 13.23 -34.63 14.36
C LYS A 276 13.91 -34.38 13.03
N ILE A 277 14.00 -33.10 12.63
CA ILE A 277 14.55 -32.66 11.35
C ILE A 277 15.55 -31.54 11.60
N GLN A 278 16.65 -31.56 10.87
CA GLN A 278 17.55 -30.44 10.68
C GLN A 278 17.44 -29.93 9.24
N VAL A 279 17.54 -28.60 9.08
CA VAL A 279 17.50 -27.95 7.76
C VAL A 279 18.89 -27.44 7.45
N GLY A 280 19.37 -27.74 6.25
CA GLY A 280 20.66 -27.25 5.78
C GLY A 280 20.63 -25.78 5.38
N ASN A 281 21.78 -25.20 5.12
CA ASN A 281 21.91 -23.83 4.70
C ASN A 281 21.27 -23.58 3.33
N LEU A 282 20.55 -22.48 3.20
CA LEU A 282 19.93 -22.04 1.97
C LEU A 282 20.62 -20.76 1.48
N SER A 283 20.99 -20.75 0.21
CA SER A 283 21.55 -19.57 -0.45
C SER A 283 20.45 -18.61 -0.93
N VAL A 284 20.86 -17.37 -1.19
CA VAL A 284 20.00 -16.38 -1.87
C VAL A 284 19.62 -16.91 -3.26
N GLN A 285 18.35 -16.81 -3.58
CA GLN A 285 17.78 -17.23 -4.87
C GLN A 285 17.32 -16.00 -5.66
N THR A 286 17.58 -16.01 -6.95
CA THR A 286 17.03 -15.02 -7.89
C THR A 286 15.80 -15.61 -8.55
N LEU A 287 14.65 -14.95 -8.36
CA LEU A 287 13.37 -15.33 -8.96
C LEU A 287 13.14 -14.42 -10.17
N PRO A 288 13.15 -14.92 -11.40
CA PRO A 288 12.86 -14.12 -12.58
C PRO A 288 11.45 -13.50 -12.52
N ALA A 289 11.25 -12.41 -13.27
CA ALA A 289 9.94 -11.77 -13.38
C ALA A 289 8.86 -12.75 -13.88
N LYS A 290 7.66 -12.66 -13.32
CA LYS A 290 6.48 -13.46 -13.74
C LYS A 290 6.76 -14.97 -13.84
N SER A 291 7.56 -15.50 -12.91
CA SER A 291 8.04 -16.89 -12.96
C SER A 291 7.59 -17.73 -11.78
N LYS A 292 7.71 -19.04 -11.96
CA LYS A 292 7.47 -20.05 -10.93
C LYS A 292 8.71 -20.97 -10.91
N ILE A 293 9.39 -21.06 -9.77
CA ILE A 293 10.59 -21.88 -9.62
C ILE A 293 10.49 -22.81 -8.42
N GLN A 294 11.23 -23.90 -8.46
CA GLN A 294 11.43 -24.81 -7.33
C GLN A 294 12.79 -24.57 -6.68
N ILE A 295 12.79 -24.42 -5.37
CA ILE A 295 13.98 -24.36 -4.53
C ILE A 295 14.08 -25.68 -3.77
N MET A 296 15.24 -26.33 -3.88
CA MET A 296 15.53 -27.57 -3.18
C MET A 296 16.02 -27.27 -1.77
N VAL A 297 15.19 -27.60 -0.77
CA VAL A 297 15.50 -27.41 0.65
C VAL A 297 16.12 -28.69 1.19
N PRO A 298 17.43 -28.72 1.52
CA PRO A 298 18.08 -29.90 2.07
C PRO A 298 17.64 -30.11 3.51
N ILE A 299 17.17 -31.31 3.82
CA ILE A 299 16.79 -31.72 5.17
C ILE A 299 17.49 -32.99 5.57
N GLU A 300 17.80 -33.11 6.85
CA GLU A 300 18.30 -34.32 7.50
C GLU A 300 17.24 -34.77 8.54
N VAL A 301 16.84 -36.04 8.43
CA VAL A 301 15.84 -36.66 9.32
C VAL A 301 16.60 -37.45 10.41
N LEU A 302 16.40 -37.06 11.65
CA LEU A 302 17.00 -37.70 12.82
C LEU A 302 16.17 -38.86 13.36
N THR A 303 14.83 -38.76 13.28
CA THR A 303 13.90 -39.80 13.77
C THR A 303 12.62 -39.85 12.93
N SER A 304 12.04 -41.04 12.80
CA SER A 304 10.75 -41.25 12.12
C SER A 304 9.57 -40.66 12.88
N GLY A 305 8.46 -40.44 12.17
CA GLY A 305 7.21 -39.94 12.72
C GLY A 305 6.67 -38.71 11.97
N THR A 306 5.86 -37.89 12.60
CA THR A 306 5.34 -36.66 12.02
C THR A 306 6.16 -35.45 12.41
N SER A 307 6.33 -34.52 11.48
CA SER A 307 6.98 -33.23 11.68
C SER A 307 6.39 -32.19 10.71
N GLY A 308 6.97 -31.03 10.63
CA GLY A 308 6.62 -29.99 9.66
C GLY A 308 7.73 -28.96 9.51
N LEU A 309 7.62 -28.20 8.44
CA LEU A 309 8.46 -27.03 8.21
C LEU A 309 7.59 -25.79 8.13
N SER A 310 7.97 -24.76 8.84
CA SER A 310 7.45 -23.41 8.66
C SER A 310 8.38 -22.67 7.72
N VAL A 311 7.87 -22.15 6.62
CA VAL A 311 8.66 -21.53 5.56
C VAL A 311 8.15 -20.11 5.31
N GLU A 312 9.09 -19.17 5.28
CA GLU A 312 8.88 -17.77 4.95
C GLU A 312 9.83 -17.34 3.84
N ILE A 313 9.38 -16.44 2.99
CA ILE A 313 10.22 -15.79 1.98
C ILE A 313 10.78 -14.50 2.60
N ILE A 314 12.10 -14.33 2.58
CA ILE A 314 12.78 -13.16 3.12
C ILE A 314 13.48 -12.41 1.98
N ASN A 315 13.26 -11.10 1.90
CA ASN A 315 13.97 -10.25 0.93
C ASN A 315 15.42 -9.94 1.38
N SER A 316 16.18 -9.25 0.53
CA SER A 316 17.56 -8.84 0.81
C SER A 316 17.72 -7.94 2.05
N ASN A 317 16.65 -7.29 2.48
CA ASN A 317 16.62 -6.40 3.65
C ASN A 317 16.19 -7.14 4.95
N GLY A 318 15.96 -8.45 4.88
CA GLY A 318 15.54 -9.26 6.02
C GLY A 318 14.03 -9.22 6.32
N ASN A 319 13.22 -8.58 5.46
CA ASN A 319 11.78 -8.50 5.63
C ASN A 319 11.06 -9.68 4.98
N THR A 320 10.03 -10.19 5.63
CA THR A 320 9.18 -11.26 5.08
C THR A 320 8.36 -10.75 3.89
N LEU A 321 8.32 -11.53 2.80
CA LEU A 321 7.47 -11.32 1.64
C LEU A 321 6.40 -12.42 1.57
N GLY A 322 5.14 -12.04 1.40
CA GLY A 322 4.03 -12.99 1.35
C GLY A 322 3.74 -13.69 2.68
N ASP A 323 2.94 -14.74 2.61
CA ASP A 323 2.51 -15.47 3.79
C ASP A 323 3.50 -16.57 4.17
N GLN A 324 3.58 -16.83 5.48
CA GLN A 324 4.22 -18.01 6.01
C GLN A 324 3.40 -19.26 5.67
N VAL A 325 4.07 -20.29 5.14
CA VAL A 325 3.44 -21.56 4.78
C VAL A 325 3.98 -22.69 5.63
N SER A 326 3.07 -23.51 6.16
CA SER A 326 3.41 -24.73 6.90
C SER A 326 3.34 -25.95 5.97
N TYR A 327 4.42 -26.72 5.93
CA TYR A 327 4.53 -27.97 5.17
C TYR A 327 4.53 -29.16 6.13
N PRO A 328 3.43 -29.91 6.24
CA PRO A 328 3.41 -31.14 7.03
C PRO A 328 4.27 -32.22 6.38
N LEU A 329 5.08 -32.88 7.20
CA LEU A 329 5.99 -33.94 6.81
C LEU A 329 5.65 -35.26 7.50
N ASN A 330 5.64 -36.32 6.73
CA ASN A 330 5.57 -37.70 7.24
C ASN A 330 6.95 -38.36 7.04
N LEU A 331 7.63 -38.67 8.15
CA LEU A 331 8.98 -39.19 8.16
C LEU A 331 8.95 -40.71 8.32
N SER A 332 9.26 -41.43 7.25
CA SER A 332 9.30 -42.91 7.22
C SER A 332 10.71 -43.41 6.92
N VAL A 333 11.61 -43.06 7.82
CA VAL A 333 13.06 -43.39 7.65
C VAL A 333 13.40 -44.60 8.51
N ILE A 334 13.98 -45.62 7.90
CA ILE A 334 14.53 -46.76 8.64
C ILE A 334 15.86 -46.32 9.26
N SER A 335 15.89 -46.30 10.59
CA SER A 335 17.13 -45.97 11.31
C SER A 335 18.25 -46.88 10.90
N PRO A 336 19.46 -46.40 10.56
CA PRO A 336 20.65 -47.24 10.32
C PRO A 336 20.92 -48.23 11.46
N ILE A 337 20.60 -47.85 12.71
CA ILE A 337 20.76 -48.72 13.87
C ILE A 337 19.84 -49.94 13.77
N ALA A 338 18.59 -49.79 13.31
CA ALA A 338 17.66 -50.93 13.11
C ALA A 338 18.20 -51.89 12.05
N THR A 339 18.79 -51.38 10.97
CA THR A 339 19.43 -52.19 9.90
C THR A 339 20.66 -52.96 10.42
N TRP A 340 21.52 -52.33 11.23
CA TRP A 340 22.64 -52.99 11.85
C TRP A 340 22.21 -54.05 12.84
N LEU A 341 21.15 -53.79 13.64
CA LEU A 341 20.65 -54.74 14.63
C LEU A 341 20.00 -55.97 13.98
N THR A 342 19.22 -55.76 12.93
CA THR A 342 18.60 -56.87 12.16
C THR A 342 19.64 -57.68 11.40
N THR A 343 20.62 -57.04 10.77
CA THR A 343 21.71 -57.74 10.07
C THR A 343 22.60 -58.50 11.04
N GLY A 344 22.95 -57.88 12.17
CA GLY A 344 23.72 -58.52 13.25
C GLY A 344 23.01 -59.74 13.82
N ALA A 345 21.70 -59.64 14.11
CA ALA A 345 20.85 -60.76 14.58
C ALA A 345 20.77 -61.89 13.54
N ALA A 346 20.60 -61.53 12.26
CA ALA A 346 20.56 -62.53 11.18
C ALA A 346 21.88 -63.29 11.04
N ILE A 347 23.02 -62.61 11.11
CA ILE A 347 24.35 -63.22 11.10
C ILE A 347 24.55 -64.15 12.30
N PHE A 348 24.14 -63.68 13.51
CA PHE A 348 24.21 -64.46 14.73
C PHE A 348 23.36 -65.74 14.66
N LEU A 349 22.11 -65.65 14.17
CA LEU A 349 21.26 -66.80 13.95
C LEU A 349 21.81 -67.79 12.92
N PHE A 350 22.42 -67.27 11.84
CA PHE A 350 23.05 -68.09 10.84
C PHE A 350 24.24 -68.88 11.39
N LEU A 351 25.11 -68.21 12.16
CA LEU A 351 26.22 -68.86 12.82
C LEU A 351 25.79 -69.93 13.84
N ALA A 352 24.75 -69.64 14.63
CA ALA A 352 24.16 -70.57 15.60
C ALA A 352 23.62 -71.81 14.89
N ALA A 353 22.86 -71.62 13.78
CA ALA A 353 22.32 -72.71 12.97
C ALA A 353 23.40 -73.56 12.35
N THR A 354 24.49 -72.93 11.85
CA THR A 354 25.63 -73.64 11.26
C THR A 354 26.38 -74.49 12.32
N ILE A 355 26.62 -73.93 13.49
CA ILE A 355 27.22 -74.66 14.61
C ILE A 355 26.36 -75.84 15.05
N GLN A 356 25.01 -75.64 15.12
CA GLN A 356 24.07 -76.70 15.50
C GLN A 356 24.03 -77.82 14.46
N SER A 357 24.11 -77.50 13.16
CA SER A 357 24.16 -78.46 12.07
C SER A 357 25.44 -79.28 12.11
N ILE A 358 26.59 -78.66 12.32
CA ILE A 358 27.86 -79.35 12.46
C ILE A 358 27.83 -80.28 13.68
N ARG A 359 27.31 -79.86 14.80
CA ARG A 359 27.16 -80.70 16.00
C ARG A 359 26.23 -81.87 15.74
N ARG A 360 25.19 -81.75 14.96
CA ARG A 360 24.27 -82.83 14.60
C ARG A 360 24.91 -83.84 13.68
N ILE A 361 25.71 -83.44 12.71
CA ILE A 361 26.45 -84.29 11.82
C ILE A 361 27.49 -85.09 12.58
N ARG A 362 28.25 -84.44 13.47
CA ARG A 362 29.29 -85.13 14.31
C ARG A 362 28.65 -86.14 15.30
N LYS A 363 27.40 -86.02 15.73
CA LYS A 363 26.71 -86.97 16.58
C LYS A 363 26.19 -88.20 15.80
N ARG A 364 26.04 -88.10 14.46
CA ARG A 364 25.58 -89.24 13.61
C ARG A 364 26.74 -90.11 13.10
N GLN A 365 27.99 -89.71 13.31
CA GLN A 365 29.25 -90.44 12.92
C GLN A 365 29.88 -91.16 14.10
N LYS A 366 29.32 -91.16 15.31
CA LYS A 366 29.62 -92.04 16.44
C LYS A 366 28.44 -93.01 16.61
#